data_3a6edfefe1cf2ba0b3043c793b173e12
#
_entry.id   3a6edfefe1cf2ba0b3043c793b173e12
#
_cell.length_a   1.000
_cell.length_b   1.000
_cell.length_c   1.000
_cell.angle_alpha   90.00
_cell.angle_beta   90.00
_cell.angle_gamma   90.00
#
_symmetry.space_group_name_H-M   'P 1'
#
loop_
_entity.id
_entity.type
_entity.pdbx_description
1 polymer ?
#
loop_
_entity_poly.entity_id
_entity_poly.type
_entity_poly.pdbx_seq_one_letter_code
_entity_poly.pdbx_strand_id
1 'polypeptide(L)'
;MGLYQPLISEYPLAGEKYPRRFQSHWFKSYPCLEYSEKNTAFCFPCYLFFGKSSRKPGSNIFTVKGFNCWKKVNDGERCVFFTHMRKGPNSAHRFVIRCLENLKNQSCHIKKVVKRQTTQEIQNNRLRIKASIDIVRWLTFQTCALRGHDERLE
;
A
#
# COMPACT_ATOMS: atom_id res chain seq x y z
N MET A 1 -5.14 -8.47 9.99
CA MET A 1 -4.59 -7.98 11.26
C MET A 1 -4.73 -6.48 11.27
N GLY A 2 -5.38 -5.91 12.28
CA GLY A 2 -5.56 -4.47 12.45
C GLY A 2 -4.52 -3.89 13.40
N LEU A 3 -4.48 -2.59 13.46
CA LEU A 3 -3.60 -1.83 14.35
C LEU A 3 -4.03 -2.06 15.81
N TYR A 4 -3.11 -2.45 16.68
CA TYR A 4 -3.40 -2.68 18.10
C TYR A 4 -3.21 -1.38 18.90
N GLN A 5 -4.33 -0.73 19.24
CA GLN A 5 -4.39 0.52 20.00
C GLN A 5 -5.29 0.37 21.22
N PRO A 6 -4.86 -0.36 22.24
CA PRO A 6 -5.69 -0.61 23.43
C PRO A 6 -5.93 0.69 24.20
N LEU A 7 -7.17 0.96 24.54
CA LEU A 7 -7.54 2.04 25.45
C LEU A 7 -7.54 1.48 26.88
N ILE A 8 -6.42 1.61 27.56
CA ILE A 8 -6.22 1.16 28.93
C ILE A 8 -6.44 2.34 29.88
N SER A 9 -7.12 2.12 30.99
CA SER A 9 -7.36 3.15 32.00
C SER A 9 -6.06 3.69 32.59
N GLU A 10 -5.07 2.84 32.75
CA GLU A 10 -3.78 3.20 33.31
C GLU A 10 -2.65 2.41 32.65
N TYR A 11 -1.78 3.10 31.93
CA TYR A 11 -0.61 2.48 31.28
C TYR A 11 0.53 2.29 32.30
N PRO A 12 1.36 1.26 32.17
CA PRO A 12 2.52 1.04 33.01
C PRO A 12 3.51 2.21 32.97
N LEU A 13 4.20 2.43 34.08
CA LEU A 13 5.30 3.36 34.16
C LEU A 13 6.52 2.86 33.38
N ALA A 14 7.25 3.77 32.74
CA ALA A 14 8.53 3.50 32.11
C ALA A 14 9.54 4.59 32.48
N GLY A 15 10.79 4.21 32.68
CA GLY A 15 11.90 5.07 33.05
C GLY A 15 12.24 5.01 34.54
N GLU A 16 13.52 4.90 34.87
CA GLU A 16 14.01 4.76 36.26
C GLU A 16 13.99 6.09 37.02
N LYS A 17 14.55 7.14 36.41
CA LYS A 17 14.77 8.42 37.11
C LYS A 17 13.58 9.37 37.09
N TYR A 18 12.76 9.31 36.01
CA TYR A 18 11.54 10.11 35.84
C TYR A 18 10.49 9.26 35.18
N PRO A 19 9.77 8.42 35.94
CA PRO A 19 8.80 7.51 35.39
C PRO A 19 7.66 8.27 34.71
N ARG A 20 7.33 7.88 33.48
CA ARG A 20 6.23 8.42 32.68
C ARG A 20 5.41 7.27 32.12
N ARG A 21 4.16 7.57 31.77
CA ARG A 21 3.24 6.59 31.16
C ARG A 21 2.95 6.97 29.73
N PHE A 22 2.64 5.97 28.92
CA PHE A 22 2.03 6.18 27.62
C PHE A 22 0.68 6.89 27.81
N GLN A 23 0.28 7.71 26.84
CA GLN A 23 -0.98 8.46 26.88
C GLN A 23 -1.87 8.04 25.69
N SER A 24 -3.11 7.63 25.96
CA SER A 24 -4.04 7.16 24.93
C SER A 24 -4.35 8.20 23.85
N HIS A 25 -4.32 9.51 24.21
CA HIS A 25 -4.56 10.59 23.23
C HIS A 25 -3.49 10.65 22.12
N TRP A 26 -2.32 10.05 22.34
CA TRP A 26 -1.28 9.96 21.29
C TRP A 26 -1.72 9.13 20.09
N PHE A 27 -2.63 8.20 20.25
CA PHE A 27 -3.20 7.49 19.10
C PHE A 27 -3.97 8.40 18.16
N LYS A 28 -4.65 9.43 18.68
CA LYS A 28 -5.32 10.45 17.86
C LYS A 28 -4.33 11.31 17.09
N SER A 29 -3.24 11.73 17.76
CA SER A 29 -2.21 12.56 17.14
C SER A 29 -1.31 11.77 16.17
N TYR A 30 -1.11 10.50 16.44
CA TYR A 30 -0.20 9.62 15.72
C TYR A 30 -0.87 8.28 15.39
N PRO A 31 -1.78 8.25 14.42
CA PRO A 31 -2.63 7.08 14.15
C PRO A 31 -1.87 5.85 13.64
N CYS A 32 -0.61 5.99 13.27
CA CYS A 32 0.24 4.86 12.86
C CYS A 32 0.91 4.13 14.03
N LEU A 33 0.74 4.61 15.26
CA LEU A 33 1.34 3.99 16.43
C LEU A 33 0.54 2.75 16.86
N GLU A 34 1.28 1.73 17.28
CA GLU A 34 0.81 0.51 17.91
C GLU A 34 1.46 0.39 19.28
N TYR A 35 0.70 -0.02 20.28
CA TYR A 35 1.20 -0.21 21.64
C TYR A 35 1.28 -1.69 21.96
N SER A 36 2.45 -2.11 22.45
CA SER A 36 2.72 -3.50 22.84
C SER A 36 2.53 -3.72 24.33
N GLU A 37 2.15 -4.93 24.72
CA GLU A 37 2.07 -5.40 26.10
C GLU A 37 3.38 -5.21 26.90
N LYS A 38 4.52 -5.12 26.21
CA LYS A 38 5.83 -4.84 26.81
C LYS A 38 6.05 -3.36 27.15
N ASN A 39 5.00 -2.56 27.22
CA ASN A 39 5.08 -1.12 27.47
C ASN A 39 5.98 -0.37 26.47
N THR A 40 5.85 -0.72 25.20
CA THR A 40 6.62 -0.11 24.10
C THR A 40 5.69 0.27 22.96
N ALA A 41 6.02 1.34 22.25
CA ALA A 41 5.30 1.78 21.04
C ALA A 41 6.11 1.48 19.77
N PHE A 42 5.42 1.03 18.76
CA PHE A 42 5.93 0.78 17.41
C PHE A 42 5.21 1.65 16.40
N CYS A 43 5.82 1.86 15.26
CA CYS A 43 5.13 2.40 14.09
C CYS A 43 4.72 1.25 13.18
N PHE A 44 3.44 0.92 13.16
CA PHE A 44 2.91 -0.23 12.42
C PHE A 44 3.33 -0.28 10.95
N PRO A 45 3.20 0.79 10.14
CA PRO A 45 3.68 0.74 8.75
C PRO A 45 5.18 0.48 8.65
N CYS A 46 5.98 1.13 9.50
CA CYS A 46 7.44 0.94 9.49
C CYS A 46 7.84 -0.47 9.92
N TYR A 47 7.12 -1.06 10.86
CA TYR A 47 7.31 -2.44 11.27
C TYR A 47 6.93 -3.42 10.15
N LEU A 48 5.76 -3.23 9.53
CA LEU A 48 5.24 -4.10 8.46
C LEU A 48 6.16 -4.16 7.24
N PHE A 49 6.76 -3.04 6.88
CA PHE A 49 7.66 -2.94 5.73
C PHE A 49 9.15 -2.88 6.11
N PHE A 50 9.47 -3.32 7.33
CA PHE A 50 10.87 -3.40 7.77
C PHE A 50 11.69 -4.29 6.83
N GLY A 51 12.86 -3.80 6.44
CA GLY A 51 13.75 -4.50 5.50
C GLY A 51 13.35 -4.45 4.02
N LYS A 52 12.15 -3.95 3.67
CA LYS A 52 11.71 -3.79 2.27
C LYS A 52 12.02 -2.42 1.67
N SER A 53 12.41 -1.46 2.51
CA SER A 53 12.82 -0.15 2.05
C SER A 53 14.29 -0.16 1.67
N SER A 54 14.61 0.19 0.43
CA SER A 54 15.99 0.43 -0.04
C SER A 54 16.65 1.66 0.61
N ARG A 55 15.86 2.45 1.33
CA ARG A 55 16.35 3.63 2.06
C ARG A 55 16.81 3.18 3.44
N LYS A 56 17.99 3.67 3.85
CA LYS A 56 18.52 3.39 5.20
C LYS A 56 17.44 3.75 6.21
N PRO A 57 16.88 2.78 6.95
CA PRO A 57 15.97 3.09 8.03
C PRO A 57 16.71 3.98 9.01
N GLY A 58 16.05 4.99 9.52
CA GLY A 58 16.58 5.72 10.66
C GLY A 58 16.73 4.79 11.87
N SER A 59 16.52 5.29 13.07
CA SER A 59 16.57 4.47 14.29
C SER A 59 15.62 3.25 14.21
N ASN A 60 16.11 2.08 14.60
CA ASN A 60 15.34 0.82 14.70
C ASN A 60 14.36 0.80 15.90
N ILE A 61 14.22 1.94 16.59
CA ILE A 61 13.39 2.04 17.79
C ILE A 61 11.91 1.78 17.47
N PHE A 62 11.40 2.24 16.32
CA PHE A 62 9.99 2.09 15.97
C PHE A 62 9.68 0.81 15.18
N THR A 63 10.69 0.01 14.87
CA THR A 63 10.54 -1.19 14.05
C THR A 63 10.91 -2.47 14.79
N VAL A 64 11.99 -2.46 15.57
CA VAL A 64 12.53 -3.67 16.19
C VAL A 64 12.54 -3.58 17.72
N LYS A 65 13.11 -2.50 18.27
CA LYS A 65 13.34 -2.39 19.71
C LYS A 65 12.07 -2.03 20.49
N GLY A 66 11.18 -1.23 19.89
CA GLY A 66 10.07 -0.59 20.59
C GLY A 66 10.52 0.68 21.34
N PHE A 67 9.71 1.73 21.26
CA PHE A 67 9.98 2.99 21.94
C PHE A 67 9.24 3.05 23.27
N ASN A 68 9.94 3.36 24.38
CA ASN A 68 9.40 3.44 25.73
C ASN A 68 9.82 4.68 26.52
N CYS A 69 10.55 5.61 25.88
CA CYS A 69 11.02 6.82 26.58
C CYS A 69 9.98 7.96 26.47
N TRP A 70 8.88 7.84 27.23
CA TRP A 70 7.72 8.74 27.14
C TRP A 70 8.03 10.22 27.42
N LYS A 71 9.13 10.50 28.13
CA LYS A 71 9.61 11.88 28.36
C LYS A 71 9.87 12.62 27.06
N LYS A 72 10.37 11.94 26.02
CA LYS A 72 10.73 12.55 24.74
C LYS A 72 9.53 12.80 23.82
N VAL A 73 8.31 12.44 24.22
CA VAL A 73 7.10 12.66 23.44
C VAL A 73 6.55 14.06 23.62
N ASN A 74 6.70 14.66 24.79
CA ASN A 74 6.17 16.01 25.12
C ASN A 74 7.17 17.14 24.86
N ASP A 75 8.18 16.91 24.05
CA ASP A 75 9.30 17.84 23.80
C ASP A 75 9.01 18.78 22.59
N GLY A 76 7.76 19.16 22.38
CA GLY A 76 7.34 20.07 21.32
C GLY A 76 7.82 19.63 19.93
N GLU A 77 8.59 20.48 19.24
CA GLU A 77 9.14 20.16 17.91
C GLU A 77 10.14 19.00 17.91
N ARG A 78 10.76 18.71 19.05
CA ARG A 78 11.68 17.58 19.25
C ARG A 78 10.97 16.29 19.63
N CYS A 79 9.64 16.30 19.69
CA CYS A 79 8.85 15.09 19.91
C CYS A 79 9.29 13.96 18.98
N VAL A 80 9.65 12.82 19.54
CA VAL A 80 10.21 11.69 18.79
C VAL A 80 9.21 11.14 17.78
N PHE A 81 7.91 11.07 18.12
CA PHE A 81 6.86 10.66 17.20
C PHE A 81 6.72 11.63 16.03
N PHE A 82 6.68 12.93 16.34
CA PHE A 82 6.59 13.97 15.33
C PHE A 82 7.80 13.97 14.39
N THR A 83 9.01 13.88 14.95
CA THR A 83 10.25 13.79 14.17
C THR A 83 10.27 12.55 13.27
N HIS A 84 9.79 11.41 13.75
CA HIS A 84 9.70 10.17 12.95
C HIS A 84 8.78 10.35 11.75
N MET A 85 7.61 10.97 11.93
CA MET A 85 6.61 11.14 10.89
C MET A 85 6.92 12.28 9.91
N ARG A 86 7.51 13.38 10.40
CA ARG A 86 7.68 14.63 9.64
C ARG A 86 8.95 14.69 8.79
N LYS A 87 9.86 13.76 8.94
CA LYS A 87 11.09 13.75 8.12
C LYS A 87 10.72 13.73 6.63
N GLY A 88 10.73 14.93 5.99
CA GLY A 88 10.64 15.21 4.56
C GLY A 88 9.79 14.31 3.63
N PRO A 89 9.46 14.75 2.42
CA PRO A 89 8.64 13.96 1.49
C PRO A 89 9.30 12.63 1.11
N ASN A 90 10.60 12.56 1.23
CA ASN A 90 11.40 11.39 0.89
C ASN A 90 11.79 10.52 2.09
N SER A 91 11.14 10.70 3.26
CA SER A 91 11.46 9.89 4.44
C SER A 91 11.05 8.43 4.28
N ALA A 92 11.76 7.53 4.97
CA ALA A 92 11.42 6.11 5.00
C ALA A 92 9.99 5.88 5.50
N HIS A 93 9.54 6.64 6.50
CA HIS A 93 8.17 6.58 7.02
C HIS A 93 7.13 6.91 5.94
N ARG A 94 7.28 8.00 5.19
CA ARG A 94 6.35 8.34 4.10
C ARG A 94 6.35 7.32 2.96
N PHE A 95 7.50 6.74 2.68
CA PHE A 95 7.57 5.66 1.71
C PHE A 95 6.71 4.46 2.14
N VAL A 96 6.84 4.01 3.39
CA VAL A 96 6.06 2.85 3.86
C VAL A 96 4.58 3.16 4.03
N ILE A 97 4.19 4.40 4.33
CA ILE A 97 2.78 4.83 4.30
C ILE A 97 2.19 4.65 2.90
N ARG A 98 2.89 5.10 1.85
CA ARG A 98 2.44 4.88 0.47
C ARG A 98 2.36 3.40 0.11
N CYS A 99 3.31 2.59 0.57
CA CYS A 99 3.25 1.14 0.38
C CYS A 99 2.00 0.53 1.06
N LEU A 100 1.66 1.00 2.25
CA LEU A 100 0.45 0.55 2.97
C LEU A 100 -0.84 0.98 2.25
N GLU A 101 -0.88 2.20 1.74
CA GLU A 101 -2.01 2.71 0.94
C GLU A 101 -2.19 1.89 -0.35
N ASN A 102 -1.10 1.62 -1.06
CA ASN A 102 -1.12 0.76 -2.25
C ASN A 102 -1.57 -0.67 -1.93
N LEU A 103 -1.16 -1.21 -0.78
CA LEU A 103 -1.60 -2.53 -0.33
C LEU A 103 -3.11 -2.56 -0.03
N LYS A 104 -3.65 -1.48 0.54
CA LYS A 104 -5.09 -1.34 0.79
C LYS A 104 -5.89 -1.14 -0.50
N ASN A 105 -5.29 -0.50 -1.50
CA ASN A 105 -5.94 -0.25 -2.78
C ASN A 105 -5.92 -1.49 -3.67
N GLN A 106 -6.96 -2.31 -3.53
CA GLN A 106 -7.09 -3.56 -4.29
C GLN A 106 -7.15 -3.38 -5.82
N SER A 107 -7.51 -2.20 -6.32
CA SER A 107 -7.56 -1.93 -7.77
C SER A 107 -6.18 -1.90 -8.40
N CYS A 108 -5.13 -1.59 -7.62
CA CYS A 108 -3.73 -1.56 -8.05
C CYS A 108 -3.02 -2.92 -7.94
N HIS A 109 -3.71 -3.96 -7.45
CA HIS A 109 -3.11 -5.28 -7.34
C HIS A 109 -2.88 -5.89 -8.72
N ILE A 110 -1.64 -6.34 -8.99
CA ILE A 110 -1.21 -6.91 -10.28
C ILE A 110 -2.19 -7.95 -10.80
N LYS A 111 -2.67 -8.87 -9.95
CA LYS A 111 -3.66 -9.89 -10.33
C LYS A 111 -4.95 -9.30 -10.89
N LYS A 112 -5.45 -8.19 -10.33
CA LYS A 112 -6.67 -7.52 -10.81
C LYS A 112 -6.40 -6.73 -12.09
N VAL A 113 -5.24 -6.07 -12.18
CA VAL A 113 -4.83 -5.32 -13.39
C VAL A 113 -4.69 -6.28 -14.57
N VAL A 114 -3.95 -7.38 -14.41
CA VAL A 114 -3.79 -8.43 -15.44
C VAL A 114 -5.14 -9.02 -15.84
N LYS A 115 -5.99 -9.37 -14.87
CA LYS A 115 -7.32 -9.94 -15.14
C LYS A 115 -8.20 -8.97 -15.94
N ARG A 116 -8.15 -7.69 -15.63
CA ARG A 116 -8.89 -6.64 -16.35
C ARG A 116 -8.39 -6.48 -17.79
N GLN A 117 -7.08 -6.44 -18.00
CA GLN A 117 -6.48 -6.33 -19.33
C GLN A 117 -6.84 -7.55 -20.18
N THR A 118 -6.68 -8.77 -19.63
CA THR A 118 -7.04 -10.01 -20.34
C THR A 118 -8.53 -10.05 -20.71
N THR A 119 -9.42 -9.57 -19.85
CA THR A 119 -10.86 -9.49 -20.14
C THR A 119 -11.12 -8.50 -21.27
N GLN A 120 -10.46 -7.35 -21.29
CA GLN A 120 -10.59 -6.35 -22.35
C GLN A 120 -10.07 -6.88 -23.70
N GLU A 121 -8.95 -7.59 -23.70
CA GLU A 121 -8.40 -8.23 -24.91
C GLU A 121 -9.35 -9.31 -25.46
N ILE A 122 -9.91 -10.13 -24.58
CA ILE A 122 -10.91 -11.13 -24.98
C ILE A 122 -12.14 -10.47 -25.62
N GLN A 123 -12.64 -9.38 -25.02
CA GLN A 123 -13.77 -8.62 -25.58
C GLN A 123 -13.43 -8.02 -26.95
N ASN A 124 -12.26 -7.41 -27.08
CA ASN A 124 -11.81 -6.83 -28.34
C ASN A 124 -11.65 -7.90 -29.42
N ASN A 125 -11.10 -9.07 -29.09
CA ASN A 125 -10.96 -10.19 -30.02
C ASN A 125 -12.31 -10.75 -30.44
N ARG A 126 -13.27 -10.88 -29.50
CA ARG A 126 -14.65 -11.28 -29.84
C ARG A 126 -15.33 -10.32 -30.81
N LEU A 127 -15.15 -9.00 -30.60
CA LEU A 127 -15.69 -7.98 -31.51
C LEU A 127 -15.06 -8.07 -32.90
N ARG A 128 -13.74 -8.28 -32.99
CA ARG A 128 -13.04 -8.47 -34.27
C ARG A 128 -13.56 -9.70 -35.02
N ILE A 129 -13.69 -10.83 -34.33
CA ILE A 129 -14.21 -12.06 -34.93
C ILE A 129 -15.66 -11.86 -35.40
N LYS A 130 -16.50 -11.23 -34.57
CA LYS A 130 -17.88 -10.94 -34.95
C LYS A 130 -17.95 -10.07 -36.21
N ALA A 131 -17.18 -8.98 -36.25
CA ALA A 131 -17.13 -8.10 -37.42
C ALA A 131 -16.67 -8.86 -38.68
N SER A 132 -15.67 -9.72 -38.57
CA SER A 132 -15.20 -10.55 -39.69
C SER A 132 -16.29 -11.51 -40.20
N ILE A 133 -17.02 -12.13 -39.28
CA ILE A 133 -18.14 -13.01 -39.62
C ILE A 133 -19.26 -12.24 -40.32
N ASP A 134 -19.61 -11.09 -39.80
CA ASP A 134 -20.67 -10.23 -40.35
C ASP A 134 -20.29 -9.73 -41.76
N ILE A 135 -19.03 -9.38 -41.97
CA ILE A 135 -18.50 -8.98 -43.32
C ILE A 135 -18.59 -10.16 -44.30
N VAL A 136 -18.14 -11.35 -43.87
CA VAL A 136 -18.23 -12.55 -44.75
C VAL A 136 -19.68 -12.89 -45.07
N ARG A 137 -20.57 -12.84 -44.11
CA ARG A 137 -22.03 -13.08 -44.35
C ARG A 137 -22.60 -12.04 -45.30
N TRP A 138 -22.23 -10.77 -45.17
CA TRP A 138 -22.69 -9.70 -46.06
C TRP A 138 -22.18 -9.91 -47.47
N LEU A 139 -20.87 -10.21 -47.65
CA LEU A 139 -20.28 -10.51 -48.95
C LEU A 139 -20.91 -11.72 -49.64
N THR A 140 -21.16 -12.80 -48.89
CA THR A 140 -21.83 -14.00 -49.42
C THR A 140 -23.28 -13.72 -49.82
N PHE A 141 -23.98 -12.90 -49.02
CA PHE A 141 -25.34 -12.48 -49.35
C PHE A 141 -25.38 -11.61 -50.64
N GLN A 142 -24.35 -10.82 -50.88
CA GLN A 142 -24.21 -10.00 -52.11
C GLN A 142 -23.65 -10.84 -53.29
N THR A 143 -23.47 -12.14 -53.13
CA THR A 143 -22.84 -12.99 -54.17
C THR A 143 -21.45 -12.51 -54.62
N CYS A 144 -20.75 -11.73 -53.78
CA CYS A 144 -19.40 -11.28 -54.03
C CYS A 144 -18.40 -12.45 -53.90
N ALA A 145 -17.45 -12.54 -54.82
CA ALA A 145 -16.36 -13.52 -54.68
C ALA A 145 -15.48 -13.19 -53.44
N LEU A 146 -15.24 -14.20 -52.62
CA LEU A 146 -14.39 -14.09 -51.42
C LEU A 146 -12.88 -14.11 -51.75
N ARG A 147 -12.52 -14.44 -53.02
CA ARG A 147 -11.15 -14.44 -53.53
C ARG A 147 -10.96 -13.23 -54.43
N GLY A 148 -9.84 -12.54 -54.28
CA GLY A 148 -9.41 -11.52 -55.24
C GLY A 148 -9.16 -12.15 -56.63
N HIS A 149 -9.36 -11.33 -57.65
CA HIS A 149 -9.31 -11.76 -59.04
C HIS A 149 -7.89 -11.96 -59.61
N ASP A 150 -6.86 -11.99 -58.81
CA ASP A 150 -5.46 -12.12 -59.24
C ASP A 150 -4.91 -13.54 -59.13
N GLU A 151 -5.60 -14.52 -59.72
CA GLU A 151 -4.91 -15.73 -60.16
C GLU A 151 -4.43 -15.50 -61.60
N ARG A 152 -3.31 -14.83 -61.78
CA ARG A 152 -2.53 -14.89 -63.02
C ARG A 152 -1.93 -16.32 -63.08
N LEU A 153 -2.52 -17.14 -63.86
CA LEU A 153 -1.87 -18.37 -64.35
C LEU A 153 -0.77 -17.90 -65.33
N GLU A 154 0.53 -17.93 -64.89
CA GLU A 154 1.67 -18.01 -65.80
C GLU A 154 1.82 -19.46 -66.31
#